data_1665717836e78bca205ac0f5ca838482
#
_entry.id   1665717836e78bca205ac0f5ca838482
#
_cell.length_a   1.000
_cell.length_b   1.000
_cell.length_c   1.000
_cell.angle_alpha   90.00
_cell.angle_beta   90.00
_cell.angle_gamma   90.00
#
_symmetry.space_group_name_H-M   'P 1'
#
loop_
_entity.id
_entity.type
_entity.pdbx_description
1 polymer ?
#
loop_
_entity_poly.entity_id
_entity_poly.type
_entity_poly.pdbx_seq_one_letter_code
_entity_poly.pdbx_strand_id
1 'polypeptide(L)'
;MAEKTVKLEDPANNRMGSAKMLPLILTMALPAMFSMLIQALYNIVDSYFVAQVSQNALTAVSLAFPIQNLLVAFGVGTGVGVSSLISRRLGERDQEAADNAATHGIILSAITYVVFAVFGAIVARPFTALYTQDAEVLSMGTTYITIVTVASFGFFFAAVIEKMLQATGNMVMPMIIQLVGAVANIIFDPILIFNFNMGVAGAAYATVGGQILSMIVGLCILFFGNHAIALEFKGFRFHGKTMKDIYVVGLPSIVMNAIGTLMTMAMNGILAGFSAVAVNVFGVYFKLQSFVFMPVFGLTQGLMPIMGYNYGARNKKRVTGAVKIGCVIALIIEIAGLIVFEICPGTLISIFNATPELHEIGDSALRIIAIHFPMAAIGITLSTLFQATGHGMYSLVQSVMRQLVVLVPAAWLLSKISLGAVWFCFPISELISLIVTVVFFVILYNKEIKDLDKPVNSAAATESVKG
;
A
#
# COMPACT_ATOMS: atom_id res chain seq x y z
N MET A 1 12.67 6.22 36.79
CA MET A 1 11.91 6.68 35.63
C MET A 1 10.44 6.50 36.00
N ALA A 2 9.70 7.60 36.11
CA ALA A 2 8.32 7.58 36.54
C ALA A 2 7.48 6.75 35.56
N GLU A 3 6.71 5.82 36.09
CA GLU A 3 5.63 5.15 35.36
C GLU A 3 4.73 6.23 34.73
N LYS A 4 4.91 6.48 33.43
CA LYS A 4 3.92 7.22 32.64
C LYS A 4 2.71 6.30 32.56
N THR A 5 1.81 6.39 33.53
CA THR A 5 0.44 5.91 33.35
C THR A 5 -0.12 6.69 32.17
N VAL A 6 -0.12 6.06 31.00
CA VAL A 6 -0.86 6.54 29.83
C VAL A 6 -2.29 6.72 30.33
N LYS A 7 -2.72 7.98 30.45
CA LYS A 7 -4.13 8.25 30.71
C LYS A 7 -4.88 7.68 29.52
N LEU A 8 -5.50 6.52 29.73
CA LEU A 8 -6.45 5.95 28.80
C LEU A 8 -7.45 7.05 28.50
N GLU A 9 -7.40 7.59 27.27
CA GLU A 9 -8.51 8.43 26.82
C GLU A 9 -9.76 7.56 26.95
N ASP A 10 -10.73 8.05 27.69
CA ASP A 10 -12.03 7.41 27.78
C ASP A 10 -12.47 7.09 26.36
N PRO A 11 -12.76 5.82 26.01
CA PRO A 11 -13.18 5.46 24.66
C PRO A 11 -14.40 6.25 24.16
N ALA A 12 -15.20 6.80 25.07
CA ALA A 12 -16.21 7.81 24.75
C ALA A 12 -15.60 9.10 24.17
N ASN A 13 -14.34 9.40 24.49
CA ASN A 13 -13.60 10.58 24.00
C ASN A 13 -12.68 10.27 22.81
N ASN A 14 -12.47 8.99 22.44
CA ASN A 14 -11.69 8.68 21.26
C ASN A 14 -12.46 9.15 20.00
N ARG A 15 -11.84 10.04 19.25
CA ARG A 15 -12.44 10.64 18.03
C ARG A 15 -12.94 9.60 17.05
N MET A 16 -12.27 8.44 16.93
CA MET A 16 -12.71 7.34 16.04
C MET A 16 -14.04 6.74 16.46
N GLY A 17 -14.36 6.73 17.77
CA GLY A 17 -15.63 6.22 18.31
C GLY A 17 -16.74 7.26 18.43
N SER A 18 -16.41 8.56 18.57
CA SER A 18 -17.36 9.61 18.97
C SER A 18 -17.64 10.67 17.90
N ALA A 19 -16.65 11.06 17.07
CA ALA A 19 -16.78 12.14 16.10
C ALA A 19 -17.79 11.83 14.98
N LYS A 20 -18.38 12.88 14.38
CA LYS A 20 -19.24 12.73 13.19
C LYS A 20 -18.45 12.07 12.06
N MET A 21 -19.06 11.08 11.38
CA MET A 21 -18.34 10.17 10.48
C MET A 21 -17.71 10.88 9.29
N LEU A 22 -18.42 11.74 8.57
CA LEU A 22 -17.88 12.41 7.39
C LEU A 22 -16.69 13.33 7.71
N PRO A 23 -16.76 14.25 8.68
CA PRO A 23 -15.60 15.05 9.08
C PRO A 23 -14.43 14.20 9.59
N LEU A 24 -14.70 13.11 10.31
CA LEU A 24 -13.67 12.19 10.78
C LEU A 24 -12.92 11.56 9.59
N ILE A 25 -13.65 11.00 8.63
CA ILE A 25 -13.07 10.38 7.43
C ILE A 25 -12.22 11.41 6.67
N LEU A 26 -12.74 12.61 6.43
CA LEU A 26 -11.99 13.64 5.70
C LEU A 26 -10.72 14.07 6.46
N THR A 27 -10.82 14.27 7.78
CA THR A 27 -9.66 14.65 8.61
C THR A 27 -8.57 13.58 8.59
N MET A 28 -8.94 12.30 8.49
CA MET A 28 -7.99 11.20 8.43
C MET A 28 -7.52 10.92 7.01
N ALA A 29 -8.39 11.03 6.01
CA ALA A 29 -8.05 10.73 4.62
C ALA A 29 -7.18 11.82 3.96
N LEU A 30 -7.46 13.11 4.18
CA LEU A 30 -6.75 14.18 3.50
C LEU A 30 -5.22 14.18 3.74
N PRO A 31 -4.70 14.00 4.98
CA PRO A 31 -3.26 13.88 5.18
C PRO A 31 -2.67 12.67 4.46
N ALA A 32 -3.36 11.53 4.45
CA ALA A 32 -2.92 10.33 3.77
C ALA A 32 -2.93 10.50 2.23
N MET A 33 -3.94 11.15 1.66
CA MET A 33 -4.01 11.48 0.25
C MET A 33 -2.86 12.41 -0.16
N PHE A 34 -2.56 13.41 0.66
CA PHE A 34 -1.42 14.31 0.46
C PHE A 34 -0.08 13.57 0.51
N SER A 35 0.10 12.64 1.46
CA SER A 35 1.28 11.77 1.55
C SER A 35 1.47 10.94 0.27
N MET A 36 0.39 10.36 -0.27
CA MET A 36 0.45 9.58 -1.51
C MET A 36 0.88 10.45 -2.70
N LEU A 37 0.39 11.69 -2.78
CA LEU A 37 0.80 12.64 -3.82
C LEU A 37 2.28 13.00 -3.72
N ILE A 38 2.78 13.26 -2.50
CA ILE A 38 4.20 13.54 -2.25
C ILE A 38 5.06 12.34 -2.67
N GLN A 39 4.63 11.13 -2.34
CA GLN A 39 5.34 9.91 -2.72
C GLN A 39 5.43 9.75 -4.24
N ALA A 40 4.36 10.07 -4.98
CA ALA A 40 4.40 10.07 -6.44
C ALA A 40 5.40 11.09 -6.98
N LEU A 41 5.38 12.30 -6.42
CA LEU A 41 6.26 13.39 -6.83
C LEU A 41 7.74 13.06 -6.62
N TYR A 42 8.09 12.54 -5.44
CA TYR A 42 9.48 12.20 -5.17
C TYR A 42 9.99 11.08 -6.08
N ASN A 43 9.20 10.06 -6.40
CA ASN A 43 9.56 9.00 -7.34
C ASN A 43 9.87 9.55 -8.75
N ILE A 44 9.13 10.58 -9.19
CA ILE A 44 9.39 11.24 -10.47
C ILE A 44 10.72 12.02 -10.42
N VAL A 45 10.96 12.74 -9.34
CA VAL A 45 12.18 13.55 -9.15
C VAL A 45 13.42 12.67 -9.05
N ASP A 46 13.38 11.58 -8.30
CA ASP A 46 14.46 10.60 -8.19
C ASP A 46 14.81 10.02 -9.58
N SER A 47 13.79 9.57 -10.32
CA SER A 47 13.97 9.05 -11.68
C SER A 47 14.57 10.09 -12.63
N TYR A 48 14.20 11.36 -12.48
CA TYR A 48 14.75 12.47 -13.27
C TYR A 48 16.24 12.67 -13.02
N PHE A 49 16.69 12.67 -11.76
CA PHE A 49 18.10 12.82 -11.43
C PHE A 49 18.93 11.61 -11.90
N VAL A 50 18.44 10.40 -11.72
CA VAL A 50 19.11 9.19 -12.20
C VAL A 50 19.24 9.20 -13.72
N ALA A 51 18.23 9.65 -14.46
CA ALA A 51 18.26 9.76 -15.93
C ALA A 51 19.35 10.73 -16.43
N GLN A 52 19.71 11.73 -15.62
CA GLN A 52 20.80 12.68 -15.98
C GLN A 52 22.20 12.10 -15.83
N VAL A 53 22.36 11.01 -15.06
CA VAL A 53 23.68 10.35 -14.92
C VAL A 53 24.07 9.66 -16.23
N SER A 54 23.26 8.72 -16.68
CA SER A 54 23.39 8.03 -17.96
C SER A 54 22.14 7.16 -18.25
N GLN A 55 22.00 6.73 -19.50
CA GLN A 55 20.95 5.78 -19.85
C GLN A 55 21.17 4.42 -19.19
N ASN A 56 22.43 4.00 -19.01
CA ASN A 56 22.80 2.79 -18.30
C ASN A 56 22.42 2.87 -16.82
N ALA A 57 22.58 4.03 -16.19
CA ALA A 57 22.16 4.27 -14.81
C ALA A 57 20.65 4.12 -14.64
N LEU A 58 19.86 4.72 -15.53
CA LEU A 58 18.40 4.59 -15.52
C LEU A 58 17.96 3.13 -15.72
N THR A 59 18.62 2.41 -16.64
CA THR A 59 18.39 0.99 -16.86
C THR A 59 18.68 0.17 -15.61
N ALA A 60 19.83 0.40 -14.96
CA ALA A 60 20.26 -0.30 -13.75
C ALA A 60 19.27 -0.12 -12.60
N VAL A 61 18.77 1.12 -12.36
CA VAL A 61 17.78 1.41 -11.32
C VAL A 61 16.41 0.79 -11.69
N SER A 62 16.05 0.81 -12.97
CA SER A 62 14.80 0.18 -13.44
C SER A 62 14.81 -1.34 -13.23
N LEU A 63 15.95 -1.99 -13.42
CA LEU A 63 16.11 -3.42 -13.12
C LEU A 63 15.99 -3.73 -11.61
N ALA A 64 16.29 -2.77 -10.73
CA ALA A 64 16.15 -2.94 -9.28
C ALA A 64 14.69 -2.84 -8.80
N PHE A 65 13.78 -2.30 -9.61
CA PHE A 65 12.39 -2.02 -9.24
C PHE A 65 11.61 -3.23 -8.67
N PRO A 66 11.72 -4.47 -9.21
CA PRO A 66 11.07 -5.63 -8.62
C PRO A 66 11.50 -5.93 -7.19
N ILE A 67 12.80 -5.77 -6.89
CA ILE A 67 13.34 -5.96 -5.53
C ILE A 67 12.83 -4.86 -4.58
N GLN A 68 12.79 -3.61 -5.05
CA GLN A 68 12.21 -2.51 -4.27
C GLN A 68 10.72 -2.73 -3.99
N ASN A 69 9.94 -3.18 -4.98
CA ASN A 69 8.54 -3.53 -4.77
C ASN A 69 8.35 -4.66 -3.75
N LEU A 70 9.25 -5.64 -3.74
CA LEU A 70 9.22 -6.71 -2.75
C LEU A 70 9.49 -6.17 -1.33
N LEU A 71 10.49 -5.28 -1.17
CA LEU A 71 10.74 -4.56 0.08
C LEU A 71 9.48 -3.83 0.57
N VAL A 72 8.86 -3.04 -0.33
CA VAL A 72 7.64 -2.27 -0.03
C VAL A 72 6.49 -3.21 0.35
N ALA A 73 6.31 -4.32 -0.37
CA ALA A 73 5.27 -5.29 -0.09
C ALA A 73 5.38 -5.85 1.34
N PHE A 74 6.58 -6.23 1.75
CA PHE A 74 6.81 -6.78 3.11
C PHE A 74 6.69 -5.70 4.19
N GLY A 75 7.27 -4.52 4.00
CA GLY A 75 7.19 -3.43 4.98
C GLY A 75 5.77 -2.93 5.20
N VAL A 76 5.09 -2.58 4.10
CA VAL A 76 3.70 -2.07 4.14
C VAL A 76 2.74 -3.18 4.55
N GLY A 77 2.89 -4.41 4.03
CA GLY A 77 1.98 -5.51 4.35
C GLY A 77 2.04 -5.92 5.82
N THR A 78 3.24 -6.03 6.40
CA THR A 78 3.39 -6.27 7.85
C THR A 78 2.79 -5.11 8.65
N GLY A 79 3.04 -3.87 8.24
CA GLY A 79 2.47 -2.68 8.88
C GLY A 79 0.94 -2.65 8.84
N VAL A 80 0.32 -3.08 7.73
CA VAL A 80 -1.15 -3.20 7.60
C VAL A 80 -1.69 -4.21 8.61
N GLY A 81 -1.04 -5.36 8.78
CA GLY A 81 -1.41 -6.35 9.79
C GLY A 81 -1.33 -5.80 11.22
N VAL A 82 -0.25 -5.09 11.54
CA VAL A 82 -0.05 -4.42 12.84
C VAL A 82 -1.14 -3.35 13.06
N SER A 83 -1.38 -2.50 12.07
CA SER A 83 -2.39 -1.44 12.14
C SER A 83 -3.81 -1.99 12.35
N SER A 84 -4.16 -3.05 11.62
CA SER A 84 -5.45 -3.73 11.76
C SER A 84 -5.65 -4.29 13.17
N LEU A 85 -4.62 -4.94 13.74
CA LEU A 85 -4.72 -5.51 15.08
C LEU A 85 -4.80 -4.42 16.15
N ILE A 86 -3.92 -3.41 16.11
CA ILE A 86 -3.91 -2.31 17.08
C ILE A 86 -5.25 -1.58 17.09
N SER A 87 -5.77 -1.20 15.93
CA SER A 87 -7.04 -0.45 15.87
C SER A 87 -8.22 -1.25 16.43
N ARG A 88 -8.27 -2.56 16.22
CA ARG A 88 -9.29 -3.45 16.81
C ARG A 88 -9.14 -3.54 18.33
N ARG A 89 -7.91 -3.75 18.84
CA ARG A 89 -7.65 -3.87 20.28
C ARG A 89 -7.95 -2.57 21.02
N LEU A 90 -7.62 -1.43 20.42
CA LEU A 90 -8.01 -0.11 20.98
C LEU A 90 -9.54 0.04 21.02
N GLY A 91 -10.26 -0.46 20.00
CA GLY A 91 -11.72 -0.50 20.00
C GLY A 91 -12.32 -1.41 21.07
N GLU A 92 -11.69 -2.56 21.32
CA GLU A 92 -12.03 -3.53 22.37
C GLU A 92 -11.70 -2.99 23.79
N ARG A 93 -11.00 -1.85 23.90
CA ARG A 93 -10.45 -1.29 25.15
C ARG A 93 -9.36 -2.16 25.79
N ASP A 94 -8.71 -3.00 25.00
CA ASP A 94 -7.62 -3.88 25.43
C ASP A 94 -6.28 -3.20 25.10
N GLN A 95 -5.86 -2.30 26.01
CA GLN A 95 -4.64 -1.51 25.87
C GLN A 95 -3.39 -2.40 25.89
N GLU A 96 -3.35 -3.40 26.76
CA GLU A 96 -2.23 -4.32 26.88
C GLU A 96 -2.00 -5.09 25.57
N ALA A 97 -3.07 -5.59 24.95
CA ALA A 97 -2.98 -6.28 23.68
C ALA A 97 -2.60 -5.32 22.52
N ALA A 98 -3.01 -4.04 22.58
CA ALA A 98 -2.61 -3.04 21.58
C ALA A 98 -1.11 -2.71 21.69
N ASP A 99 -0.59 -2.51 22.91
CA ASP A 99 0.82 -2.24 23.18
C ASP A 99 1.71 -3.45 22.85
N ASN A 100 1.22 -4.65 23.14
CA ASN A 100 1.86 -5.90 22.74
C ASN A 100 1.93 -6.04 21.21
N ALA A 101 0.85 -5.73 20.48
CA ALA A 101 0.85 -5.74 19.03
C ALA A 101 1.83 -4.70 18.43
N ALA A 102 1.93 -3.51 19.03
CA ALA A 102 2.87 -2.48 18.64
C ALA A 102 4.33 -2.95 18.83
N THR A 103 4.64 -3.53 19.99
CA THR A 103 5.99 -4.05 20.29
C THR A 103 6.36 -5.20 19.34
N HIS A 104 5.44 -6.13 19.06
CA HIS A 104 5.64 -7.18 18.04
C HIS A 104 5.89 -6.56 16.66
N GLY A 105 5.18 -5.50 16.29
CA GLY A 105 5.38 -4.80 15.02
C GLY A 105 6.82 -4.32 14.82
N ILE A 106 7.40 -3.69 15.84
CA ILE A 106 8.81 -3.23 15.80
C ILE A 106 9.77 -4.41 15.66
N ILE A 107 9.57 -5.49 16.43
CA ILE A 107 10.44 -6.66 16.39
C ILE A 107 10.33 -7.39 15.05
N LEU A 108 9.11 -7.55 14.52
CA LEU A 108 8.90 -8.13 13.20
C LEU A 108 9.55 -7.29 12.08
N SER A 109 9.55 -5.96 12.21
CA SER A 109 10.28 -5.08 11.28
C SER A 109 11.78 -5.33 11.33
N ALA A 110 12.35 -5.50 12.53
CA ALA A 110 13.77 -5.82 12.69
C ALA A 110 14.13 -7.18 12.06
N ILE A 111 13.29 -8.20 12.28
CA ILE A 111 13.47 -9.53 11.69
C ILE A 111 13.39 -9.44 10.16
N THR A 112 12.36 -8.78 9.63
CA THR A 112 12.16 -8.61 8.19
C THR A 112 13.34 -7.87 7.56
N TYR A 113 13.82 -6.81 8.21
CA TYR A 113 15.03 -6.10 7.79
C TYR A 113 16.24 -7.04 7.67
N VAL A 114 16.54 -7.83 8.71
CA VAL A 114 17.69 -8.76 8.69
C VAL A 114 17.56 -9.77 7.55
N VAL A 115 16.37 -10.31 7.33
CA VAL A 115 16.10 -11.22 6.20
C VAL A 115 16.39 -10.54 4.87
N PHE A 116 15.92 -9.30 4.66
CA PHE A 116 16.15 -8.57 3.42
C PHE A 116 17.59 -8.09 3.25
N ALA A 117 18.28 -7.75 4.33
CA ALA A 117 19.71 -7.40 4.26
C ALA A 117 20.56 -8.59 3.80
N VAL A 118 20.31 -9.78 4.37
CA VAL A 118 20.99 -11.02 3.96
C VAL A 118 20.58 -11.41 2.52
N PHE A 119 19.28 -11.36 2.21
CA PHE A 119 18.78 -11.64 0.87
C PHE A 119 19.41 -10.73 -0.18
N GLY A 120 19.46 -9.42 0.06
CA GLY A 120 20.03 -8.47 -0.87
C GLY A 120 21.53 -8.65 -1.06
N ALA A 121 22.28 -8.91 0.00
CA ALA A 121 23.70 -9.17 -0.09
C ALA A 121 24.04 -10.40 -0.97
N ILE A 122 23.18 -11.42 -0.96
CA ILE A 122 23.37 -12.66 -1.72
C ILE A 122 22.80 -12.55 -3.13
N VAL A 123 21.60 -11.97 -3.28
CA VAL A 123 20.79 -12.05 -4.51
C VAL A 123 21.05 -10.89 -5.48
N ALA A 124 21.59 -9.74 -5.02
CA ALA A 124 21.75 -8.56 -5.86
C ALA A 124 22.49 -8.84 -7.18
N ARG A 125 23.64 -9.47 -7.12
CA ARG A 125 24.45 -9.76 -8.33
C ARG A 125 23.83 -10.84 -9.24
N PRO A 126 23.44 -12.04 -8.73
CA PRO A 126 22.76 -13.04 -9.54
C PRO A 126 21.49 -12.52 -10.20
N PHE A 127 20.69 -11.74 -9.44
CA PHE A 127 19.45 -11.16 -9.97
C PHE A 127 19.71 -10.20 -11.13
N THR A 128 20.64 -9.25 -10.98
CA THR A 128 20.97 -8.31 -12.05
C THR A 128 21.55 -9.03 -13.27
N ALA A 129 22.37 -10.08 -13.08
CA ALA A 129 22.96 -10.87 -14.14
C ALA A 129 21.93 -11.66 -14.98
N LEU A 130 20.72 -11.90 -14.45
CA LEU A 130 19.63 -12.54 -15.23
C LEU A 130 19.09 -11.60 -16.33
N TYR A 131 19.22 -10.29 -16.15
CA TYR A 131 18.63 -9.31 -17.06
C TYR A 131 19.62 -8.62 -17.99
N THR A 132 20.93 -8.60 -17.64
CA THR A 132 21.93 -7.90 -18.43
C THR A 132 23.26 -8.60 -18.42
N GLN A 133 23.96 -8.52 -19.60
CA GLN A 133 25.35 -8.93 -19.76
C GLN A 133 26.29 -7.72 -19.84
N ASP A 134 25.76 -6.50 -19.86
CA ASP A 134 26.54 -5.28 -19.85
C ASP A 134 27.20 -5.12 -18.47
N ALA A 135 28.53 -5.03 -18.46
CA ALA A 135 29.32 -4.99 -17.23
C ALA A 135 29.05 -3.73 -16.39
N GLU A 136 28.76 -2.60 -17.05
CA GLU A 136 28.48 -1.34 -16.39
C GLU A 136 27.11 -1.38 -15.71
N VAL A 137 26.05 -1.80 -16.46
CA VAL A 137 24.69 -1.95 -15.93
C VAL A 137 24.64 -3.00 -14.82
N LEU A 138 25.38 -4.10 -14.97
CA LEU A 138 25.49 -5.16 -13.95
C LEU A 138 26.11 -4.62 -12.66
N SER A 139 27.20 -3.86 -12.78
CA SER A 139 27.88 -3.24 -11.62
C SER A 139 26.98 -2.24 -10.91
N MET A 140 26.39 -1.30 -11.66
CA MET A 140 25.48 -0.27 -11.12
C MET A 140 24.24 -0.88 -10.46
N GLY A 141 23.58 -1.83 -11.13
CA GLY A 141 22.38 -2.49 -10.61
C GLY A 141 22.67 -3.30 -9.36
N THR A 142 23.76 -4.06 -9.34
CA THR A 142 24.22 -4.78 -8.14
C THR A 142 24.47 -3.84 -6.98
N THR A 143 25.19 -2.75 -7.21
CA THR A 143 25.50 -1.75 -6.18
C THR A 143 24.21 -1.13 -5.62
N TYR A 144 23.31 -0.70 -6.50
CA TYR A 144 22.05 -0.09 -6.09
C TYR A 144 21.19 -1.05 -5.23
N ILE A 145 20.96 -2.28 -5.72
CA ILE A 145 20.17 -3.29 -5.00
C ILE A 145 20.82 -3.59 -3.63
N THR A 146 22.15 -3.77 -3.61
CA THR A 146 22.84 -4.06 -2.35
C THR A 146 22.64 -2.96 -1.33
N ILE A 147 22.85 -1.69 -1.71
CA ILE A 147 22.70 -0.54 -0.79
C ILE A 147 21.27 -0.46 -0.27
N VAL A 148 20.26 -0.48 -1.16
CA VAL A 148 18.86 -0.29 -0.75
C VAL A 148 18.31 -1.46 0.07
N THR A 149 18.84 -2.67 -0.09
CA THR A 149 18.40 -3.83 0.70
C THR A 149 19.15 -3.97 2.01
N VAL A 150 20.50 -3.86 2.00
CA VAL A 150 21.34 -3.99 3.20
C VAL A 150 21.08 -2.85 4.19
N ALA A 151 20.80 -1.65 3.71
CA ALA A 151 20.49 -0.49 4.55
C ALA A 151 19.00 -0.20 4.70
N SER A 152 18.10 -1.17 4.40
CA SER A 152 16.66 -1.02 4.42
C SER A 152 16.02 -0.88 5.82
N PHE A 153 16.81 -0.94 6.90
CA PHE A 153 16.28 -0.80 8.26
C PHE A 153 15.46 0.49 8.45
N GLY A 154 15.94 1.61 7.88
CA GLY A 154 15.20 2.87 7.91
C GLY A 154 13.79 2.74 7.36
N PHE A 155 13.64 2.07 6.22
CA PHE A 155 12.35 1.84 5.58
C PHE A 155 11.42 0.95 6.42
N PHE A 156 11.88 -0.22 6.89
CA PHE A 156 11.04 -1.16 7.62
C PHE A 156 10.53 -0.59 8.94
N PHE A 157 11.39 0.11 9.67
CA PHE A 157 10.97 0.75 10.92
C PHE A 157 10.05 1.93 10.67
N ALA A 158 10.35 2.81 9.72
CA ALA A 158 9.49 3.95 9.38
C ALA A 158 8.10 3.48 8.95
N ALA A 159 8.01 2.49 8.04
CA ALA A 159 6.75 1.97 7.53
C ALA A 159 5.85 1.41 8.65
N VAL A 160 6.40 0.65 9.59
CA VAL A 160 5.62 0.11 10.71
C VAL A 160 5.23 1.19 11.71
N ILE A 161 6.11 2.13 12.04
CA ILE A 161 5.80 3.27 12.91
C ILE A 161 4.66 4.12 12.33
N GLU A 162 4.71 4.41 11.02
CA GLU A 162 3.62 5.10 10.34
C GLU A 162 2.29 4.37 10.49
N LYS A 163 2.28 3.05 10.28
CA LYS A 163 1.08 2.21 10.40
C LYS A 163 0.56 2.11 11.83
N MET A 164 1.45 2.11 12.81
CA MET A 164 1.09 2.16 14.22
C MET A 164 0.42 3.49 14.58
N LEU A 165 0.98 4.61 14.15
CA LEU A 165 0.40 5.94 14.36
C LEU A 165 -0.95 6.09 13.64
N GLN A 166 -1.08 5.56 12.41
CA GLN A 166 -2.35 5.52 11.69
C GLN A 166 -3.41 4.74 12.47
N ALA A 167 -3.04 3.61 13.07
CA ALA A 167 -3.95 2.77 13.86
C ALA A 167 -4.54 3.50 15.09
N THR A 168 -3.83 4.48 15.63
CA THR A 168 -4.33 5.32 16.75
C THR A 168 -5.24 6.47 16.31
N GLY A 169 -5.47 6.62 14.99
CA GLY A 169 -6.26 7.73 14.43
C GLY A 169 -5.45 8.99 14.15
N ASN A 170 -4.13 8.94 14.27
CA ASN A 170 -3.24 10.06 13.96
C ASN A 170 -2.69 9.90 12.53
N MET A 171 -3.20 10.69 11.59
CA MET A 171 -2.75 10.67 10.19
C MET A 171 -1.78 11.79 9.82
N VAL A 172 -1.68 12.82 10.68
CA VAL A 172 -0.78 13.95 10.43
C VAL A 172 0.68 13.56 10.69
N MET A 173 0.94 12.80 11.75
CA MET A 173 2.32 12.38 12.07
C MET A 173 2.93 11.46 11.01
N PRO A 174 2.25 10.41 10.50
CA PRO A 174 2.72 9.65 9.35
C PRO A 174 2.99 10.50 8.11
N MET A 175 2.13 11.48 7.83
CA MET A 175 2.36 12.44 6.73
C MET A 175 3.65 13.23 6.93
N ILE A 176 3.94 13.70 8.14
CA ILE A 176 5.18 14.41 8.45
C ILE A 176 6.40 13.49 8.27
N ILE A 177 6.32 12.25 8.75
CA ILE A 177 7.40 11.25 8.58
C ILE A 177 7.71 11.04 7.11
N GLN A 178 6.69 10.82 6.27
CA GLN A 178 6.86 10.64 4.84
C GLN A 178 7.39 11.91 4.15
N LEU A 179 6.87 13.08 4.52
CA LEU A 179 7.30 14.35 3.94
C LEU A 179 8.79 14.61 4.22
N VAL A 180 9.24 14.39 5.46
CA VAL A 180 10.64 14.56 5.83
C VAL A 180 11.54 13.65 5.02
N GLY A 181 11.17 12.37 4.85
CA GLY A 181 11.92 11.43 4.04
C GLY A 181 11.99 11.82 2.57
N ALA A 182 10.86 12.22 1.99
CA ALA A 182 10.78 12.65 0.59
C ALA A 182 11.60 13.93 0.33
N VAL A 183 11.49 14.93 1.20
CA VAL A 183 12.27 16.17 1.08
C VAL A 183 13.78 15.90 1.24
N ALA A 184 14.14 15.06 2.22
CA ALA A 184 15.54 14.67 2.41
C ALA A 184 16.10 13.95 1.18
N ASN A 185 15.36 13.02 0.59
CA ASN A 185 15.76 12.33 -0.64
C ASN A 185 15.97 13.33 -1.80
N ILE A 186 15.02 14.22 -2.06
CA ILE A 186 15.11 15.24 -3.12
C ILE A 186 16.33 16.15 -2.93
N ILE A 187 16.72 16.43 -1.68
CA ILE A 187 17.92 17.25 -1.38
C ILE A 187 19.18 16.41 -1.53
N PHE A 188 19.18 15.17 -1.06
CA PHE A 188 20.38 14.31 -1.09
C PHE A 188 20.71 13.82 -2.49
N ASP A 189 19.72 13.58 -3.35
CA ASP A 189 19.92 13.11 -4.72
C ASP A 189 20.94 13.96 -5.49
N PRO A 190 20.73 15.28 -5.76
CA PRO A 190 21.69 16.06 -6.52
C PRO A 190 23.04 16.19 -5.81
N ILE A 191 23.07 16.21 -4.48
CA ILE A 191 24.31 16.32 -3.71
C ILE A 191 25.15 15.06 -3.87
N LEU A 192 24.57 13.88 -3.65
CA LEU A 192 25.31 12.62 -3.69
C LEU A 192 25.61 12.17 -5.12
N ILE A 193 24.65 12.37 -6.03
CA ILE A 193 24.79 11.95 -7.43
C ILE A 193 25.86 12.80 -8.13
N PHE A 194 25.77 14.14 -8.06
CA PHE A 194 26.58 15.05 -8.86
C PHE A 194 27.72 15.67 -8.09
N ASN A 195 27.49 16.26 -6.89
CA ASN A 195 28.55 16.95 -6.16
C ASN A 195 29.61 15.99 -5.62
N PHE A 196 29.17 14.81 -5.12
CA PHE A 196 30.07 13.74 -4.67
C PHE A 196 30.45 12.75 -5.79
N ASN A 197 29.91 12.92 -7.01
CA ASN A 197 30.16 12.05 -8.17
C ASN A 197 29.91 10.57 -7.91
N MET A 198 28.91 10.23 -7.06
CA MET A 198 28.62 8.85 -6.69
C MET A 198 27.70 8.15 -7.71
N GLY A 199 27.12 8.88 -8.67
CA GLY A 199 26.24 8.32 -9.69
C GLY A 199 25.07 7.50 -9.10
N VAL A 200 24.87 6.28 -9.59
CA VAL A 200 23.80 5.38 -9.13
C VAL A 200 23.89 5.03 -7.64
N ALA A 201 25.11 4.88 -7.10
CA ALA A 201 25.29 4.67 -5.68
C ALA A 201 24.81 5.88 -4.85
N GLY A 202 25.00 7.10 -5.38
CA GLY A 202 24.49 8.33 -4.77
C GLY A 202 22.97 8.33 -4.64
N ALA A 203 22.24 7.93 -5.68
CA ALA A 203 20.76 7.77 -5.65
C ALA A 203 20.32 6.73 -4.60
N ALA A 204 21.02 5.59 -4.53
CA ALA A 204 20.76 4.58 -3.51
C ALA A 204 20.96 5.11 -2.08
N TYR A 205 22.07 5.82 -1.82
CA TYR A 205 22.33 6.41 -0.51
C TYR A 205 21.37 7.56 -0.18
N ALA A 206 20.93 8.35 -1.15
CA ALA A 206 19.92 9.39 -0.94
C ALA A 206 18.57 8.79 -0.52
N THR A 207 18.13 7.73 -1.21
CA THR A 207 16.91 6.98 -0.85
C THR A 207 17.00 6.43 0.57
N VAL A 208 18.07 5.72 0.88
CA VAL A 208 18.29 5.14 2.22
C VAL A 208 18.41 6.24 3.29
N GLY A 209 19.13 7.33 2.99
CA GLY A 209 19.28 8.48 3.90
C GLY A 209 17.93 9.12 4.24
N GLY A 210 17.05 9.31 3.24
CA GLY A 210 15.68 9.79 3.45
C GLY A 210 14.87 8.85 4.33
N GLN A 211 14.97 7.54 4.10
CA GLN A 211 14.27 6.52 4.89
C GLN A 211 14.77 6.44 6.35
N ILE A 212 16.08 6.58 6.56
CA ILE A 212 16.68 6.65 7.91
C ILE A 212 16.19 7.89 8.64
N LEU A 213 16.14 9.04 7.98
CA LEU A 213 15.63 10.26 8.58
C LEU A 213 14.14 10.15 8.93
N SER A 214 13.34 9.55 8.06
CA SER A 214 11.94 9.19 8.35
C SER A 214 11.84 8.32 9.61
N MET A 215 12.66 7.29 9.72
CA MET A 215 12.69 6.42 10.89
C MET A 215 13.05 7.20 12.16
N ILE A 216 14.08 8.04 12.12
CA ILE A 216 14.51 8.86 13.28
C ILE A 216 13.37 9.77 13.72
N VAL A 217 12.74 10.49 12.80
CA VAL A 217 11.58 11.36 13.10
C VAL A 217 10.42 10.53 13.65
N GLY A 218 10.13 9.37 13.05
CA GLY A 218 9.10 8.46 13.53
C GLY A 218 9.36 7.97 14.96
N LEU A 219 10.58 7.57 15.26
CA LEU A 219 10.98 7.17 16.62
C LEU A 219 10.89 8.34 17.61
N CYS A 220 11.35 9.53 17.22
CA CYS A 220 11.20 10.73 18.04
C CYS A 220 9.73 11.02 18.36
N ILE A 221 8.86 10.96 17.36
CA ILE A 221 7.42 11.15 17.56
C ILE A 221 6.88 10.08 18.52
N LEU A 222 7.25 8.81 18.32
CA LEU A 222 6.75 7.70 19.12
C LEU A 222 7.21 7.75 20.59
N PHE A 223 8.47 8.14 20.85
CA PHE A 223 9.01 8.18 22.21
C PHE A 223 8.71 9.47 22.97
N PHE A 224 8.64 10.60 22.29
CA PHE A 224 8.43 11.90 22.92
C PHE A 224 7.00 12.42 22.80
N GLY A 225 6.20 11.86 21.89
CA GLY A 225 4.82 12.19 21.70
C GLY A 225 3.88 11.55 22.75
N ASN A 226 2.66 12.04 22.79
CA ASN A 226 1.58 11.46 23.60
C ASN A 226 0.69 10.62 22.65
N HIS A 227 0.81 9.29 22.73
CA HIS A 227 0.13 8.37 21.83
C HIS A 227 -0.72 7.37 22.60
N ALA A 228 -1.74 6.80 21.93
CA ALA A 228 -2.61 5.80 22.51
C ALA A 228 -1.95 4.40 22.59
N ILE A 229 -0.67 4.26 22.25
CA ILE A 229 0.11 3.01 22.33
C ILE A 229 1.45 3.27 22.99
N ALA A 230 1.95 2.27 23.72
CA ALA A 230 3.28 2.26 24.31
C ALA A 230 4.08 1.06 23.81
N LEU A 231 5.42 1.21 23.75
CA LEU A 231 6.32 0.11 23.43
C LEU A 231 6.87 -0.47 24.73
N GLU A 232 6.61 -1.75 24.97
CA GLU A 232 7.06 -2.47 26.16
C GLU A 232 8.07 -3.55 25.79
N PHE A 233 9.36 -3.20 25.81
CA PHE A 233 10.43 -4.17 25.57
C PHE A 233 10.87 -4.93 26.83
N LYS A 234 10.59 -4.39 28.02
CA LYS A 234 11.00 -5.00 29.29
C LYS A 234 10.07 -6.17 29.60
N GLY A 235 10.63 -7.38 29.62
CA GLY A 235 9.84 -8.61 29.82
C GLY A 235 9.10 -9.11 28.58
N PHE A 236 9.41 -8.55 27.40
CA PHE A 236 8.82 -8.99 26.14
C PHE A 236 8.95 -10.49 25.94
N ARG A 237 7.84 -11.12 25.56
CA ARG A 237 7.80 -12.52 25.11
C ARG A 237 7.05 -12.61 23.79
N PHE A 238 7.52 -13.45 22.91
CA PHE A 238 6.81 -13.72 21.67
C PHE A 238 5.47 -14.42 21.97
N HIS A 239 4.39 -13.76 21.59
CA HIS A 239 3.05 -14.34 21.68
C HIS A 239 2.62 -14.84 20.31
N GLY A 240 2.58 -16.17 20.14
CA GLY A 240 2.20 -16.80 18.86
C GLY A 240 0.82 -16.36 18.35
N LYS A 241 -0.12 -16.08 19.25
CA LYS A 241 -1.45 -15.57 18.90
C LYS A 241 -1.36 -14.15 18.29
N THR A 242 -0.60 -13.25 18.90
CA THR A 242 -0.39 -11.88 18.37
C THR A 242 0.27 -11.91 17.00
N MET A 243 1.30 -12.75 16.82
CA MET A 243 1.94 -12.93 15.51
C MET A 243 0.96 -13.45 14.46
N LYS A 244 0.17 -14.47 14.82
CA LYS A 244 -0.87 -15.04 13.94
C LYS A 244 -1.88 -13.96 13.56
N ASP A 245 -2.38 -13.18 14.50
CA ASP A 245 -3.38 -12.14 14.29
C ASP A 245 -2.84 -11.00 13.39
N ILE A 246 -1.54 -10.68 13.48
CA ILE A 246 -0.86 -9.73 12.58
C ILE A 246 -0.78 -10.32 11.16
N TYR A 247 -0.30 -11.55 11.00
CA TYR A 247 -0.06 -12.14 9.68
C TYR A 247 -1.32 -12.67 8.99
N VAL A 248 -2.43 -12.89 9.68
CA VAL A 248 -3.75 -13.17 9.05
C VAL A 248 -4.18 -12.01 8.13
N VAL A 249 -3.74 -10.79 8.42
CA VAL A 249 -3.97 -9.61 7.55
C VAL A 249 -2.70 -9.22 6.81
N GLY A 250 -1.56 -9.27 7.47
CA GLY A 250 -0.27 -8.84 6.93
C GLY A 250 0.20 -9.68 5.75
N LEU A 251 0.16 -11.01 5.85
CA LEU A 251 0.58 -11.90 4.76
C LEU A 251 -0.29 -11.74 3.49
N PRO A 252 -1.64 -11.75 3.58
CA PRO A 252 -2.48 -11.38 2.45
C PRO A 252 -2.10 -10.03 1.83
N SER A 253 -1.81 -9.01 2.64
CA SER A 253 -1.43 -7.69 2.15
C SER A 253 -0.08 -7.69 1.44
N ILE A 254 0.92 -8.47 1.92
CA ILE A 254 2.20 -8.68 1.24
C ILE A 254 1.97 -9.27 -0.15
N VAL A 255 1.20 -10.36 -0.23
CA VAL A 255 0.92 -11.04 -1.49
C VAL A 255 0.15 -10.13 -2.45
N MET A 256 -0.83 -9.36 -1.96
CA MET A 256 -1.59 -8.41 -2.79
C MET A 256 -0.70 -7.35 -3.44
N ASN A 257 0.30 -6.83 -2.73
CA ASN A 257 1.25 -5.87 -3.30
C ASN A 257 2.16 -6.53 -4.35
N ALA A 258 2.57 -7.78 -4.13
CA ALA A 258 3.42 -8.52 -5.08
C ALA A 258 2.68 -8.94 -6.37
N ILE A 259 1.39 -9.27 -6.28
CA ILE A 259 0.56 -9.72 -7.41
C ILE A 259 0.50 -8.67 -8.53
N GLY A 260 0.46 -7.37 -8.21
CA GLY A 260 0.44 -6.29 -9.19
C GLY A 260 1.64 -6.35 -10.16
N THR A 261 2.81 -6.70 -9.68
CA THR A 261 4.01 -6.87 -10.52
C THR A 261 3.86 -8.04 -11.50
N LEU A 262 3.35 -9.18 -11.02
CA LEU A 262 3.11 -10.36 -11.86
C LEU A 262 2.08 -10.07 -12.96
N MET A 263 1.00 -9.39 -12.62
CA MET A 263 -0.02 -8.96 -13.57
C MET A 263 0.57 -8.05 -14.66
N THR A 264 1.36 -7.05 -14.26
CA THR A 264 2.01 -6.13 -15.20
C THR A 264 2.96 -6.86 -16.14
N MET A 265 3.75 -7.81 -15.64
CA MET A 265 4.63 -8.64 -16.46
C MET A 265 3.85 -9.48 -17.49
N ALA A 266 2.77 -10.13 -17.06
CA ALA A 266 1.91 -10.92 -17.94
C ALA A 266 1.25 -10.05 -19.01
N MET A 267 0.72 -8.89 -18.66
CA MET A 267 0.11 -7.95 -19.60
C MET A 267 1.12 -7.43 -20.61
N ASN A 268 2.32 -7.04 -20.17
CA ASN A 268 3.38 -6.61 -21.06
C ASN A 268 3.76 -7.72 -22.06
N GLY A 269 3.82 -8.97 -21.60
CA GLY A 269 4.07 -10.12 -22.47
C GLY A 269 3.00 -10.32 -23.53
N ILE A 270 1.72 -10.18 -23.18
CA ILE A 270 0.59 -10.28 -24.13
C ILE A 270 0.63 -9.12 -25.15
N LEU A 271 0.83 -7.88 -24.66
CA LEU A 271 0.83 -6.68 -25.49
C LEU A 271 2.05 -6.59 -26.41
N ALA A 272 3.22 -7.05 -25.97
CA ALA A 272 4.42 -7.15 -26.80
C ALA A 272 4.22 -8.06 -28.03
N GLY A 273 3.30 -9.01 -27.95
CA GLY A 273 2.90 -9.84 -29.10
C GLY A 273 2.18 -9.06 -30.22
N PHE A 274 1.69 -7.84 -29.94
CA PHE A 274 1.07 -6.96 -30.94
C PHE A 274 2.07 -5.90 -31.43
N SER A 275 2.54 -5.04 -30.54
CA SER A 275 3.52 -4.00 -30.88
C SER A 275 4.19 -3.42 -29.62
N ALA A 276 5.36 -2.80 -29.80
CA ALA A 276 6.01 -2.01 -28.73
C ALA A 276 5.14 -0.81 -28.31
N VAL A 277 4.36 -0.26 -29.24
CA VAL A 277 3.45 0.88 -28.96
C VAL A 277 2.32 0.44 -28.02
N ALA A 278 1.78 -0.76 -28.15
CA ALA A 278 0.77 -1.28 -27.23
C ALA A 278 1.29 -1.40 -25.80
N VAL A 279 2.55 -1.83 -25.63
CA VAL A 279 3.21 -1.84 -24.31
C VAL A 279 3.39 -0.43 -23.76
N ASN A 280 3.76 0.53 -24.60
CA ASN A 280 3.89 1.93 -24.21
C ASN A 280 2.54 2.55 -23.81
N VAL A 281 1.45 2.26 -24.52
CA VAL A 281 0.08 2.66 -24.13
C VAL A 281 -0.26 2.17 -22.74
N PHE A 282 0.05 0.91 -22.43
CA PHE A 282 -0.20 0.33 -21.12
C PHE A 282 0.64 1.02 -20.02
N GLY A 283 1.89 1.35 -20.30
CA GLY A 283 2.75 2.12 -19.40
C GLY A 283 2.22 3.53 -19.13
N VAL A 284 1.75 4.23 -20.17
CA VAL A 284 1.11 5.55 -20.06
C VAL A 284 -0.17 5.48 -19.23
N TYR A 285 -1.01 4.48 -19.50
CA TYR A 285 -2.22 4.22 -18.72
C TYR A 285 -1.91 4.06 -17.22
N PHE A 286 -0.93 3.23 -16.84
CA PHE A 286 -0.58 3.04 -15.42
C PHE A 286 -0.15 4.33 -14.73
N LYS A 287 0.62 5.17 -15.40
CA LYS A 287 1.02 6.47 -14.87
C LYS A 287 -0.18 7.39 -14.67
N LEU A 288 -1.06 7.47 -15.65
CA LEU A 288 -2.29 8.29 -15.58
C LEU A 288 -3.26 7.77 -14.52
N GLN A 289 -3.49 6.45 -14.48
CA GLN A 289 -4.33 5.81 -13.48
C GLN A 289 -3.86 6.11 -12.05
N SER A 290 -2.55 6.15 -11.81
CA SER A 290 -2.00 6.41 -10.48
C SER A 290 -2.52 7.72 -9.90
N PHE A 291 -2.70 8.77 -10.70
CA PHE A 291 -3.24 10.05 -10.23
C PHE A 291 -4.71 9.95 -9.77
N VAL A 292 -5.49 9.04 -10.33
CA VAL A 292 -6.89 8.81 -9.95
C VAL A 292 -6.98 7.90 -8.72
N PHE A 293 -6.17 6.84 -8.69
CA PHE A 293 -6.24 5.82 -7.64
C PHE A 293 -5.48 6.20 -6.35
N MET A 294 -4.43 7.02 -6.41
CA MET A 294 -3.69 7.45 -5.21
C MET A 294 -4.57 8.15 -4.17
N PRO A 295 -5.48 9.08 -4.55
CA PRO A 295 -6.44 9.64 -3.59
C PRO A 295 -7.33 8.57 -2.94
N VAL A 296 -7.76 7.55 -3.69
CA VAL A 296 -8.57 6.45 -3.14
C VAL A 296 -7.75 5.60 -2.18
N PHE A 297 -6.49 5.31 -2.49
CA PHE A 297 -5.60 4.62 -1.54
C PHE A 297 -5.34 5.46 -0.28
N GLY A 298 -5.20 6.77 -0.40
CA GLY A 298 -5.13 7.67 0.76
C GLY A 298 -6.43 7.64 1.60
N LEU A 299 -7.59 7.65 0.94
CA LEU A 299 -8.88 7.50 1.60
C LEU A 299 -8.96 6.20 2.40
N THR A 300 -8.56 5.08 1.80
CA THR A 300 -8.62 3.77 2.47
C THR A 300 -7.67 3.65 3.65
N GLN A 301 -6.50 4.30 3.59
CA GLN A 301 -5.61 4.38 4.76
C GLN A 301 -6.27 5.10 5.94
N GLY A 302 -7.06 6.14 5.68
CA GLY A 302 -7.86 6.82 6.71
C GLY A 302 -9.05 6.00 7.22
N LEU A 303 -9.71 5.26 6.32
CA LEU A 303 -10.88 4.42 6.65
C LEU A 303 -10.51 3.20 7.48
N MET A 304 -9.37 2.58 7.23
CA MET A 304 -8.95 1.33 7.85
C MET A 304 -8.97 1.39 9.39
N PRO A 305 -8.31 2.34 10.07
CA PRO A 305 -8.36 2.43 11.52
C PRO A 305 -9.74 2.79 12.06
N ILE A 306 -10.53 3.61 11.35
CA ILE A 306 -11.91 3.93 11.74
C ILE A 306 -12.76 2.66 11.76
N MET A 307 -12.69 1.85 10.69
CA MET A 307 -13.44 0.60 10.57
C MET A 307 -12.97 -0.41 11.62
N GLY A 308 -11.64 -0.60 11.79
CA GLY A 308 -11.06 -1.52 12.74
C GLY A 308 -11.41 -1.18 14.19
N TYR A 309 -11.26 0.08 14.58
CA TYR A 309 -11.63 0.56 15.90
C TYR A 309 -13.12 0.33 16.21
N ASN A 310 -14.01 0.73 15.30
CA ASN A 310 -15.46 0.60 15.53
C ASN A 310 -15.94 -0.86 15.44
N TYR A 311 -15.23 -1.71 14.70
CA TYR A 311 -15.46 -3.15 14.72
C TYR A 311 -15.08 -3.76 16.08
N GLY A 312 -13.89 -3.44 16.62
CA GLY A 312 -13.49 -3.83 17.98
C GLY A 312 -14.43 -3.29 19.06
N ALA A 313 -14.86 -2.03 18.93
CA ALA A 313 -15.85 -1.40 19.81
C ALA A 313 -17.28 -1.94 19.64
N ARG A 314 -17.50 -2.92 18.78
CA ARG A 314 -18.80 -3.55 18.47
C ARG A 314 -19.89 -2.54 18.04
N ASN A 315 -19.51 -1.46 17.37
CA ASN A 315 -20.42 -0.42 16.92
C ASN A 315 -20.80 -0.61 15.43
N LYS A 316 -21.82 -1.41 15.17
CA LYS A 316 -22.34 -1.71 13.83
C LYS A 316 -22.65 -0.44 13.02
N LYS A 317 -23.36 0.52 13.63
CA LYS A 317 -23.80 1.75 12.95
C LYS A 317 -22.59 2.55 12.42
N ARG A 318 -21.51 2.59 13.16
CA ARG A 318 -20.30 3.31 12.75
C ARG A 318 -19.48 2.55 11.72
N VAL A 319 -19.38 1.22 11.83
CA VAL A 319 -18.72 0.39 10.81
C VAL A 319 -19.44 0.53 9.45
N THR A 320 -20.76 0.32 9.43
CA THR A 320 -21.55 0.42 8.20
C THR A 320 -21.58 1.86 7.65
N GLY A 321 -21.60 2.86 8.53
CA GLY A 321 -21.50 4.27 8.16
C GLY A 321 -20.19 4.61 7.50
N ALA A 322 -19.05 4.12 8.04
CA ALA A 322 -17.73 4.31 7.45
C ALA A 322 -17.62 3.68 6.07
N VAL A 323 -18.12 2.45 5.91
CA VAL A 323 -18.17 1.77 4.59
C VAL A 323 -18.99 2.57 3.59
N LYS A 324 -20.23 2.96 3.96
CA LYS A 324 -21.12 3.70 3.06
C LYS A 324 -20.51 5.03 2.60
N ILE A 325 -20.03 5.84 3.55
CA ILE A 325 -19.42 7.15 3.23
C ILE A 325 -18.13 6.97 2.46
N GLY A 326 -17.29 5.99 2.84
CA GLY A 326 -16.07 5.65 2.14
C GLY A 326 -16.32 5.25 0.67
N CYS A 327 -17.29 4.38 0.41
CA CYS A 327 -17.70 4.02 -0.95
C CYS A 327 -18.19 5.24 -1.75
N VAL A 328 -18.98 6.12 -1.14
CA VAL A 328 -19.49 7.32 -1.83
C VAL A 328 -18.33 8.26 -2.20
N ILE A 329 -17.39 8.52 -1.31
CA ILE A 329 -16.24 9.39 -1.59
C ILE A 329 -15.36 8.76 -2.67
N ALA A 330 -15.05 7.46 -2.56
CA ALA A 330 -14.27 6.74 -3.55
C ALA A 330 -14.94 6.77 -4.93
N LEU A 331 -16.27 6.55 -4.99
CA LEU A 331 -17.04 6.65 -6.23
C LEU A 331 -16.97 8.03 -6.85
N ILE A 332 -17.07 9.10 -6.06
CA ILE A 332 -16.95 10.48 -6.58
C ILE A 332 -15.58 10.69 -7.22
N ILE A 333 -14.50 10.23 -6.58
CA ILE A 333 -13.14 10.36 -7.11
C ILE A 333 -12.98 9.56 -8.40
N GLU A 334 -13.39 8.29 -8.41
CA GLU A 334 -13.21 7.40 -9.56
C GLU A 334 -14.13 7.77 -10.74
N ILE A 335 -15.34 8.26 -10.48
CA ILE A 335 -16.22 8.79 -11.53
C ILE A 335 -15.64 10.08 -12.12
N ALA A 336 -15.06 10.97 -11.31
CA ALA A 336 -14.36 12.13 -11.83
C ALA A 336 -13.17 11.71 -12.72
N GLY A 337 -12.40 10.70 -12.30
CA GLY A 337 -11.35 10.10 -13.12
C GLY A 337 -11.89 9.52 -14.43
N LEU A 338 -12.95 8.71 -14.37
CA LEU A 338 -13.63 8.17 -15.56
C LEU A 338 -14.03 9.29 -16.55
N ILE A 339 -14.68 10.34 -16.06
CA ILE A 339 -15.10 11.48 -16.90
C ILE A 339 -13.90 12.14 -17.61
N VAL A 340 -12.79 12.34 -16.90
CA VAL A 340 -11.57 12.91 -17.48
C VAL A 340 -11.00 12.01 -18.56
N PHE A 341 -10.94 10.70 -18.33
CA PHE A 341 -10.43 9.71 -19.29
C PHE A 341 -11.35 9.57 -20.53
N GLU A 342 -12.65 9.76 -20.37
CA GLU A 342 -13.61 9.71 -21.48
C GLU A 342 -13.60 10.98 -22.32
N ILE A 343 -13.51 12.16 -21.68
CA ILE A 343 -13.61 13.46 -22.40
C ILE A 343 -12.28 13.86 -23.04
N CYS A 344 -11.15 13.64 -22.34
CA CYS A 344 -9.85 14.18 -22.69
C CYS A 344 -8.74 13.12 -22.87
N PRO A 345 -8.99 11.91 -23.45
CA PRO A 345 -7.94 10.88 -23.52
C PRO A 345 -6.75 11.35 -24.36
N GLY A 346 -6.99 12.01 -25.49
CA GLY A 346 -5.94 12.53 -26.36
C GLY A 346 -5.06 13.58 -25.68
N THR A 347 -5.64 14.46 -24.87
CA THR A 347 -4.87 15.45 -24.09
C THR A 347 -3.99 14.75 -23.05
N LEU A 348 -4.53 13.74 -22.38
CA LEU A 348 -3.77 12.95 -21.39
C LEU A 348 -2.58 12.24 -22.02
N ILE A 349 -2.76 11.65 -23.20
CA ILE A 349 -1.70 10.95 -23.93
C ILE A 349 -0.66 11.96 -24.45
N SER A 350 -1.08 13.13 -24.91
CA SER A 350 -0.17 14.17 -25.41
C SER A 350 0.86 14.64 -24.40
N ILE A 351 0.60 14.50 -23.09
CA ILE A 351 1.56 14.80 -22.01
C ILE A 351 2.84 13.96 -22.14
N PHE A 352 2.77 12.80 -22.79
CA PHE A 352 3.88 11.84 -22.93
C PHE A 352 4.58 11.91 -24.30
N ASN A 353 4.56 13.04 -24.99
CA ASN A 353 5.16 13.21 -26.32
C ASN A 353 4.72 12.14 -27.34
N ALA A 354 3.41 11.89 -27.38
CA ALA A 354 2.83 10.77 -28.10
C ALA A 354 2.98 10.87 -29.62
N THR A 355 3.34 9.75 -30.24
CA THR A 355 3.28 9.57 -31.71
C THR A 355 1.81 9.44 -32.16
N PRO A 356 1.50 9.67 -33.44
CA PRO A 356 0.15 9.44 -33.97
C PRO A 356 -0.40 8.05 -33.69
N GLU A 357 0.45 7.02 -33.79
CA GLU A 357 0.10 5.63 -33.50
C GLU A 357 -0.22 5.43 -32.01
N LEU A 358 0.53 6.08 -31.10
CA LEU A 358 0.25 6.03 -29.65
C LEU A 358 -1.12 6.66 -29.33
N HIS A 359 -1.52 7.73 -30.05
CA HIS A 359 -2.83 8.33 -29.94
C HIS A 359 -3.94 7.39 -30.42
N GLU A 360 -3.78 6.80 -31.58
CA GLU A 360 -4.80 5.91 -32.18
C GLU A 360 -5.14 4.75 -31.26
N ILE A 361 -4.13 4.07 -30.71
CA ILE A 361 -4.32 2.95 -29.78
C ILE A 361 -4.73 3.45 -28.41
N GLY A 362 -4.06 4.48 -27.91
CA GLY A 362 -4.19 4.95 -26.54
C GLY A 362 -5.54 5.59 -26.23
N ASP A 363 -6.10 6.38 -27.15
CA ASP A 363 -7.39 7.04 -26.95
C ASP A 363 -8.51 6.03 -26.72
N SER A 364 -8.53 4.97 -27.52
CA SER A 364 -9.51 3.87 -27.34
C SER A 364 -9.23 3.06 -26.09
N ALA A 365 -7.95 2.77 -25.79
CA ALA A 365 -7.54 2.01 -24.63
C ALA A 365 -7.95 2.73 -23.33
N LEU A 366 -7.65 4.03 -23.19
CA LEU A 366 -7.97 4.80 -21.99
C LEU A 366 -9.47 4.82 -21.72
N ARG A 367 -10.31 5.03 -22.74
CA ARG A 367 -11.78 5.01 -22.60
C ARG A 367 -12.28 3.65 -22.13
N ILE A 368 -11.90 2.58 -22.80
CA ILE A 368 -12.36 1.23 -22.47
C ILE A 368 -11.92 0.84 -21.06
N ILE A 369 -10.66 1.09 -20.72
CA ILE A 369 -10.14 0.70 -19.41
C ILE A 369 -10.84 1.51 -18.31
N ALA A 370 -11.03 2.84 -18.48
CA ALA A 370 -11.62 3.69 -17.44
C ALA A 370 -13.02 3.24 -16.98
N ILE A 371 -13.75 2.46 -17.78
CA ILE A 371 -15.08 1.91 -17.41
C ILE A 371 -15.02 1.15 -16.08
N HIS A 372 -13.87 0.55 -15.71
CA HIS A 372 -13.73 -0.20 -14.46
C HIS A 372 -13.61 0.66 -13.20
N PHE A 373 -13.27 1.95 -13.30
CA PHE A 373 -12.98 2.83 -12.17
C PHE A 373 -14.08 2.84 -11.10
N PRO A 374 -15.38 3.05 -11.42
CA PRO A 374 -16.42 3.05 -10.39
C PRO A 374 -16.57 1.71 -9.66
N MET A 375 -16.32 0.59 -10.35
CA MET A 375 -16.35 -0.74 -9.75
C MET A 375 -15.19 -0.93 -8.80
N ALA A 376 -14.00 -0.45 -9.18
CA ALA A 376 -12.80 -0.48 -8.37
C ALA A 376 -12.97 0.31 -7.06
N ALA A 377 -13.65 1.46 -7.08
CA ALA A 377 -13.94 2.27 -5.89
C ALA A 377 -14.62 1.45 -4.79
N ILE A 378 -15.64 0.68 -5.15
CA ILE A 378 -16.39 -0.18 -4.22
C ILE A 378 -15.50 -1.35 -3.77
N GLY A 379 -14.83 -2.02 -4.72
CA GLY A 379 -13.94 -3.16 -4.45
C GLY A 379 -12.83 -2.82 -3.47
N ILE A 380 -12.13 -1.70 -3.68
CA ILE A 380 -11.03 -1.22 -2.83
C ILE A 380 -11.54 -0.87 -1.42
N THR A 381 -12.68 -0.18 -1.32
CA THR A 381 -13.26 0.20 -0.02
C THR A 381 -13.69 -1.03 0.79
N LEU A 382 -14.33 -2.02 0.17
CA LEU A 382 -14.73 -3.26 0.83
C LEU A 382 -13.51 -4.14 1.19
N SER A 383 -12.49 -4.19 0.34
CA SER A 383 -11.21 -4.85 0.65
C SER A 383 -10.58 -4.26 1.92
N THR A 384 -10.65 -2.94 2.08
CA THR A 384 -10.18 -2.25 3.29
C THR A 384 -10.98 -2.66 4.53
N LEU A 385 -12.30 -2.82 4.42
CA LEU A 385 -13.12 -3.36 5.51
C LEU A 385 -12.67 -4.77 5.92
N PHE A 386 -12.41 -5.65 4.95
CA PHE A 386 -11.94 -7.01 5.24
C PHE A 386 -10.62 -7.00 6.01
N GLN A 387 -9.67 -6.15 5.60
CA GLN A 387 -8.40 -5.99 6.32
C GLN A 387 -8.61 -5.40 7.72
N ALA A 388 -9.43 -4.37 7.84
CA ALA A 388 -9.72 -3.71 9.11
C ALA A 388 -10.37 -4.63 10.14
N THR A 389 -11.22 -5.55 9.68
CA THR A 389 -11.94 -6.53 10.54
C THR A 389 -11.16 -7.82 10.80
N GLY A 390 -9.94 -7.95 10.24
CA GLY A 390 -9.11 -9.15 10.43
C GLY A 390 -9.33 -10.25 9.40
N HIS A 391 -10.11 -10.00 8.34
CA HIS A 391 -10.42 -10.96 7.27
C HIS A 391 -9.55 -10.76 6.03
N GLY A 392 -8.24 -10.60 6.21
CA GLY A 392 -7.28 -10.34 5.12
C GLY A 392 -7.36 -11.34 3.97
N MET A 393 -7.74 -12.58 4.23
CA MET A 393 -7.91 -13.60 3.18
C MET A 393 -9.01 -13.25 2.17
N TYR A 394 -10.09 -12.57 2.57
CA TYR A 394 -11.11 -12.13 1.62
C TYR A 394 -10.54 -11.08 0.65
N SER A 395 -9.72 -10.14 1.16
CA SER A 395 -9.02 -9.17 0.31
C SER A 395 -8.03 -9.85 -0.64
N LEU A 396 -7.30 -10.86 -0.17
CA LEU A 396 -6.37 -11.61 -0.99
C LEU A 396 -7.07 -12.35 -2.12
N VAL A 397 -8.12 -13.11 -1.81
CA VAL A 397 -8.88 -13.86 -2.83
C VAL A 397 -9.47 -12.90 -3.86
N GLN A 398 -10.03 -11.78 -3.43
CA GLN A 398 -10.54 -10.73 -4.33
C GLN A 398 -9.41 -10.21 -5.25
N SER A 399 -8.22 -9.92 -4.72
CA SER A 399 -7.11 -9.38 -5.49
C SER A 399 -6.54 -10.40 -6.48
N VAL A 400 -6.40 -11.67 -6.06
CA VAL A 400 -5.96 -12.78 -6.92
C VAL A 400 -6.96 -13.00 -8.06
N MET A 401 -8.26 -13.05 -7.74
CA MET A 401 -9.32 -13.19 -8.75
C MET A 401 -9.25 -12.06 -9.77
N ARG A 402 -9.16 -10.83 -9.31
CA ARG A 402 -9.10 -9.65 -10.17
C ARG A 402 -7.88 -9.67 -11.10
N GLN A 403 -6.69 -9.81 -10.56
CA GLN A 403 -5.44 -9.54 -11.27
C GLN A 403 -4.87 -10.76 -12.01
N LEU A 404 -4.98 -11.96 -11.46
CA LEU A 404 -4.37 -13.16 -12.04
C LEU A 404 -5.37 -14.12 -12.65
N VAL A 405 -6.46 -14.45 -11.94
CA VAL A 405 -7.39 -15.50 -12.37
C VAL A 405 -8.33 -15.02 -13.47
N VAL A 406 -8.70 -13.74 -13.47
CA VAL A 406 -9.63 -13.20 -14.48
C VAL A 406 -8.92 -12.31 -15.49
N LEU A 407 -8.17 -11.27 -15.04
CA LEU A 407 -7.59 -10.28 -15.95
C LEU A 407 -6.62 -10.91 -16.96
N VAL A 408 -5.63 -11.68 -16.51
CA VAL A 408 -4.62 -12.25 -17.38
C VAL A 408 -5.20 -13.27 -18.36
N PRO A 409 -6.02 -14.25 -17.96
CA PRO A 409 -6.68 -15.15 -18.91
C PRO A 409 -7.65 -14.42 -19.86
N ALA A 410 -8.41 -13.42 -19.37
CA ALA A 410 -9.27 -12.64 -20.25
C ALA A 410 -8.46 -11.86 -21.29
N ALA A 411 -7.37 -11.21 -20.89
CA ALA A 411 -6.46 -10.53 -21.81
C ALA A 411 -5.89 -11.49 -22.85
N TRP A 412 -5.45 -12.68 -22.43
CA TRP A 412 -4.95 -13.70 -23.35
C TRP A 412 -6.02 -14.21 -24.32
N LEU A 413 -7.24 -14.46 -23.86
CA LEU A 413 -8.36 -14.87 -24.75
C LEU A 413 -8.72 -13.76 -25.74
N LEU A 414 -8.86 -12.52 -25.25
CA LEU A 414 -9.20 -11.37 -26.07
C LEU A 414 -8.09 -10.99 -27.05
N SER A 415 -6.83 -11.31 -26.75
CA SER A 415 -5.69 -11.12 -27.67
C SER A 415 -5.82 -11.95 -28.95
N LYS A 416 -6.63 -13.02 -28.96
CA LYS A 416 -6.92 -13.81 -30.16
C LYS A 416 -7.91 -13.12 -31.12
N ILE A 417 -8.60 -12.08 -30.64
CA ILE A 417 -9.59 -11.32 -31.41
C ILE A 417 -8.93 -10.06 -32.00
N SER A 418 -8.45 -9.16 -31.15
CA SER A 418 -7.77 -7.94 -31.57
C SER A 418 -7.11 -7.23 -30.38
N LEU A 419 -6.19 -6.29 -30.64
CA LEU A 419 -5.61 -5.41 -29.61
C LEU A 419 -6.67 -4.58 -28.89
N GLY A 420 -7.66 -4.01 -29.63
CA GLY A 420 -8.75 -3.25 -29.02
C GLY A 420 -9.61 -4.09 -28.07
N ALA A 421 -9.80 -5.38 -28.37
CA ALA A 421 -10.51 -6.29 -27.49
C ALA A 421 -9.77 -6.55 -26.17
N VAL A 422 -8.43 -6.57 -26.19
CA VAL A 422 -7.62 -6.84 -24.98
C VAL A 422 -7.96 -5.87 -23.85
N TRP A 423 -8.21 -4.60 -24.13
CA TRP A 423 -8.49 -3.59 -23.12
C TRP A 423 -9.76 -3.89 -22.31
N PHE A 424 -10.71 -4.65 -22.85
CA PHE A 424 -11.90 -5.07 -22.11
C PHE A 424 -11.61 -6.04 -20.96
N CYS A 425 -10.39 -6.61 -20.88
CA CYS A 425 -10.02 -7.47 -19.76
C CYS A 425 -10.14 -6.72 -18.40
N PHE A 426 -9.91 -5.40 -18.37
CA PHE A 426 -10.00 -4.58 -17.16
C PHE A 426 -11.44 -4.48 -16.64
N PRO A 427 -12.44 -3.97 -17.40
CA PRO A 427 -13.82 -3.93 -16.92
C PRO A 427 -14.40 -5.33 -16.63
N ILE A 428 -14.03 -6.35 -17.40
CA ILE A 428 -14.48 -7.73 -17.15
C ILE A 428 -13.92 -8.25 -15.81
N SER A 429 -12.64 -8.08 -15.58
CA SER A 429 -12.01 -8.55 -14.34
C SER A 429 -12.53 -7.80 -13.11
N GLU A 430 -12.76 -6.50 -13.23
CA GLU A 430 -13.27 -5.71 -12.12
C GLU A 430 -14.73 -6.04 -11.80
N LEU A 431 -15.56 -6.30 -12.82
CA LEU A 431 -16.95 -6.73 -12.61
C LEU A 431 -17.02 -8.06 -11.86
N ILE A 432 -16.22 -9.05 -12.28
CA ILE A 432 -16.19 -10.37 -11.61
C ILE A 432 -15.63 -10.23 -10.19
N SER A 433 -14.57 -9.45 -10.04
CA SER A 433 -13.99 -9.15 -8.72
C SER A 433 -15.00 -8.46 -7.80
N LEU A 434 -15.78 -7.51 -8.30
CA LEU A 434 -16.81 -6.83 -7.53
C LEU A 434 -17.90 -7.81 -7.06
N ILE A 435 -18.34 -8.74 -7.91
CA ILE A 435 -19.30 -9.77 -7.53
C ILE A 435 -18.74 -10.61 -6.37
N VAL A 436 -17.50 -11.10 -6.48
CA VAL A 436 -16.84 -11.87 -5.42
C VAL A 436 -16.74 -11.05 -4.13
N THR A 437 -16.38 -9.78 -4.26
CA THR A 437 -16.25 -8.85 -3.12
C THR A 437 -17.57 -8.63 -2.40
N VAL A 438 -18.66 -8.43 -3.16
CA VAL A 438 -20.01 -8.28 -2.60
C VAL A 438 -20.47 -9.57 -1.91
N VAL A 439 -20.19 -10.74 -2.48
CA VAL A 439 -20.47 -12.02 -1.83
C VAL A 439 -19.73 -12.13 -0.48
N PHE A 440 -18.42 -11.82 -0.44
CA PHE A 440 -17.68 -11.84 0.82
C PHE A 440 -18.20 -10.80 1.82
N PHE A 441 -18.58 -9.62 1.34
CA PHE A 441 -19.18 -8.61 2.20
C PHE A 441 -20.51 -9.11 2.81
N VAL A 442 -21.38 -9.73 2.03
CA VAL A 442 -22.65 -10.29 2.53
C VAL A 442 -22.40 -11.40 3.54
N ILE A 443 -21.42 -12.26 3.29
CA ILE A 443 -21.00 -13.32 4.24
C ILE A 443 -20.53 -12.70 5.56
N LEU A 444 -19.59 -11.73 5.49
CA LEU A 444 -19.04 -11.06 6.67
C LEU A 444 -20.15 -10.29 7.42
N TYR A 445 -20.99 -9.58 6.68
CA TYR A 445 -22.11 -8.83 7.28
C TYR A 445 -23.05 -9.74 8.05
N ASN A 446 -23.48 -10.84 7.45
CA ASN A 446 -24.42 -11.76 8.08
C ASN A 446 -23.82 -12.55 9.26
N LYS A 447 -22.53 -12.90 9.19
CA LYS A 447 -21.87 -13.69 10.25
C LYS A 447 -21.46 -12.85 11.45
N GLU A 448 -21.03 -11.60 11.23
CA GLU A 448 -20.38 -10.83 12.27
C GLU A 448 -20.94 -9.42 12.42
N ILE A 449 -21.03 -8.62 11.32
CA ILE A 449 -21.38 -7.20 11.43
C ILE A 449 -22.83 -7.00 11.83
N LYS A 450 -23.73 -7.86 11.38
CA LYS A 450 -25.18 -7.75 11.66
C LYS A 450 -25.47 -7.76 13.15
N ASP A 451 -24.72 -8.53 13.91
CA ASP A 451 -24.96 -8.79 15.32
C ASP A 451 -23.90 -8.14 16.25
N LEU A 452 -23.11 -7.21 15.73
CA LEU A 452 -22.10 -6.49 16.50
C LEU A 452 -22.65 -5.78 17.74
N ASP A 453 -23.83 -5.16 17.63
CA ASP A 453 -24.45 -4.39 18.74
C ASP A 453 -25.13 -5.31 19.78
N LYS A 454 -25.22 -6.64 19.55
CA LYS A 454 -25.81 -7.55 20.50
C LYS A 454 -24.83 -7.90 21.65
N PRO A 455 -25.32 -8.02 22.89
CA PRO A 455 -24.44 -8.45 23.99
C PRO A 455 -23.85 -9.81 23.70
N VAL A 456 -22.58 -10.01 24.04
CA VAL A 456 -21.90 -11.30 23.94
C VAL A 456 -22.57 -12.27 24.92
N ASN A 457 -23.27 -13.29 24.44
CA ASN A 457 -23.78 -14.35 25.30
C ASN A 457 -22.58 -15.03 25.97
N SER A 458 -22.45 -14.85 27.28
CA SER A 458 -21.35 -15.40 28.11
C SER A 458 -21.25 -16.94 28.09
N ALA A 459 -22.25 -17.64 27.55
CA ALA A 459 -22.27 -19.08 27.42
C ALA A 459 -21.31 -19.63 26.35
N ALA A 460 -21.04 -18.88 25.28
CA ALA A 460 -20.12 -19.33 24.22
C ALA A 460 -18.64 -19.09 24.52
N ALA A 461 -18.32 -18.20 25.47
CA ALA A 461 -16.93 -17.91 25.85
C ALA A 461 -16.31 -19.04 26.70
N THR A 462 -17.11 -19.88 27.31
CA THR A 462 -16.63 -20.96 28.19
C THR A 462 -16.23 -22.23 27.41
N GLU A 463 -16.69 -22.41 26.18
CA GLU A 463 -16.31 -23.56 25.34
C GLU A 463 -15.00 -23.32 24.55
N SER A 464 -14.60 -22.08 24.29
CA SER A 464 -13.35 -21.80 23.55
C SER A 464 -12.08 -21.82 24.41
N VAL A 465 -12.21 -21.96 25.74
CA VAL A 465 -11.07 -22.07 26.69
C VAL A 465 -10.75 -23.52 27.02
N LYS A 466 -11.57 -24.47 26.58
CA LYS A 466 -11.42 -25.92 26.87
C LYS A 466 -11.03 -26.77 25.65
N GLY A 467 -10.64 -26.15 24.51
CA GLY A 467 -10.19 -26.85 23.31
C GLY A 467 -8.72 -26.58 22.98
#